data_4de5275d353352ba8a5f2745cea85f50
#
_entry.id   4de5275d353352ba8a5f2745cea85f50
#
_cell.length_a   1.000
_cell.length_b   1.000
_cell.length_c   1.000
_cell.angle_alpha   90.00
_cell.angle_beta   90.00
_cell.angle_gamma   90.00
#
_symmetry.space_group_name_H-M   'P 1'
#
loop_
_entity.id
_entity.type
_entity.pdbx_description
1 polymer ?
#
loop_
_entity_poly.entity_id
_entity_poly.type
_entity_poly.pdbx_seq_one_letter_code
_entity_poly.pdbx_strand_id
1 'polypeptide(L)'
;MSSEIFKVIGEPHPDRAHKVALLNEMGFTWADLESEHYWIDQVVGMKREIYEELEQASRQLWHIMDKTARYIHGKHDLYQLIGIPAILWDLIDLLPMPAEGVISRYARFDYAITPDGKIKMLELNADTPTGYVEASIATPWLCEEAGVRSSNGRMIDLVASAWEIEQPDTVACVAYGTHQEDSGTIEALAKHSGLELRLEDCLELWVDNGILKNGHGEPIRRMFALYPKEWMAHDDGGEALAYAIEKGYLHLINSVHSILLQSKGLQAATWGLYELGVLFGDEERETIERYMLPTYNKPVFDGDFVSKSMFGREGGSVKIFDQGGQLEVEDQEAYDTSELFPVVYQRRTELSRIHTTAGELHLLVGMFMINGETGGLLGRAGGPITGNSSHFIPIGVLEQDEEINGRH
;
A
#
# COMPACT_ATOMS: atom_id res chain seq x y z
N MET A 1 -31.81 10.82 -9.04
CA MET A 1 -30.63 11.60 -8.63
C MET A 1 -29.66 10.59 -8.08
N SER A 2 -28.51 10.40 -8.72
CA SER A 2 -27.42 9.58 -8.14
C SER A 2 -27.00 10.25 -6.86
N SER A 3 -27.16 9.60 -5.70
CA SER A 3 -26.64 10.12 -4.45
C SER A 3 -25.11 10.10 -4.55
N GLU A 4 -24.48 11.21 -4.28
CA GLU A 4 -23.02 11.37 -4.36
C GLU A 4 -22.32 10.35 -3.46
N ILE A 5 -21.37 9.58 -4.00
CA ILE A 5 -20.63 8.51 -3.28
C ILE A 5 -19.72 9.13 -2.23
N PHE A 6 -19.11 10.25 -2.60
CA PHE A 6 -18.23 11.04 -1.76
C PHE A 6 -18.80 12.43 -1.55
N LYS A 7 -18.59 12.98 -0.39
CA LYS A 7 -18.92 14.36 -0.03
C LYS A 7 -17.68 15.03 0.57
N VAL A 8 -17.21 16.10 -0.02
CA VAL A 8 -16.14 16.91 0.58
C VAL A 8 -16.75 17.79 1.68
N ILE A 9 -16.16 17.77 2.85
CA ILE A 9 -16.66 18.40 4.08
C ILE A 9 -15.57 19.30 4.66
N GLY A 10 -15.99 20.44 5.20
CA GLY A 10 -15.14 21.43 5.83
C GLY A 10 -14.65 22.50 4.86
N GLU A 11 -14.35 23.66 5.45
CA GLU A 11 -13.67 24.76 4.79
C GLU A 11 -12.23 24.82 5.33
N PRO A 12 -11.25 25.25 4.53
CA PRO A 12 -9.89 25.40 5.02
C PRO A 12 -9.84 26.28 6.27
N HIS A 13 -9.07 25.84 7.24
CA HIS A 13 -8.89 26.61 8.45
C HIS A 13 -8.23 27.96 8.14
N PRO A 14 -8.74 29.09 8.63
CA PRO A 14 -8.17 30.41 8.34
C PRO A 14 -6.72 30.56 8.83
N ASP A 15 -6.30 29.76 9.81
CA ASP A 15 -4.92 29.65 10.29
C ASP A 15 -4.40 28.21 10.05
N ARG A 16 -4.02 27.94 8.80
CA ARG A 16 -3.43 26.65 8.40
C ARG A 16 -2.15 26.35 9.20
N ALA A 17 -1.32 27.36 9.46
CA ALA A 17 -0.04 27.16 10.16
C ALA A 17 -0.28 26.61 11.58
N HIS A 18 -1.34 27.02 12.25
CA HIS A 18 -1.70 26.47 13.56
C HIS A 18 -2.06 24.98 13.46
N LYS A 19 -2.89 24.59 12.49
CA LYS A 19 -3.23 23.16 12.28
C LYS A 19 -2.01 22.32 11.92
N VAL A 20 -1.14 22.82 11.04
CA VAL A 20 0.12 22.14 10.69
C VAL A 20 1.00 21.95 11.92
N ALA A 21 1.08 22.95 12.82
CA ALA A 21 1.83 22.82 14.07
C ALA A 21 1.26 21.70 14.97
N LEU A 22 -0.07 21.58 15.09
CA LEU A 22 -0.71 20.50 15.84
C LEU A 22 -0.45 19.12 15.21
N LEU A 23 -0.54 19.01 13.89
CA LEU A 23 -0.20 17.76 13.16
C LEU A 23 1.25 17.36 13.38
N ASN A 24 2.18 18.33 13.38
CA ASN A 24 3.61 18.09 13.65
C ASN A 24 3.83 17.57 15.08
N GLU A 25 3.15 18.15 16.09
CA GLU A 25 3.21 17.67 17.47
C GLU A 25 2.71 16.23 17.64
N MET A 26 1.77 15.82 16.80
CA MET A 26 1.27 14.44 16.76
C MET A 26 2.18 13.47 16.00
N GLY A 27 3.18 13.97 15.25
CA GLY A 27 4.13 13.17 14.46
C GLY A 27 3.91 13.20 12.96
N PHE A 28 2.92 13.95 12.45
CA PHE A 28 2.74 14.16 11.02
C PHE A 28 3.45 15.46 10.59
N THR A 29 4.76 15.36 10.33
CA THR A 29 5.65 16.51 10.13
C THR A 29 5.80 16.95 8.67
N TRP A 30 5.13 16.28 7.73
CA TRP A 30 5.16 16.58 6.28
C TRP A 30 3.80 16.98 5.70
N ALA A 31 2.93 17.57 6.52
CA ALA A 31 1.66 18.11 6.05
C ALA A 31 1.83 19.21 4.98
N ASP A 32 2.90 19.98 5.08
CA ASP A 32 3.41 20.89 4.06
C ASP A 32 4.84 20.50 3.71
N LEU A 33 5.12 20.13 2.45
CA LEU A 33 6.42 19.75 1.93
C LEU A 33 6.96 20.85 1.01
N GLU A 34 8.17 21.35 1.27
CA GLU A 34 8.91 22.27 0.38
C GLU A 34 8.10 23.45 -0.17
N SER A 35 7.12 23.94 0.59
CA SER A 35 6.16 24.99 0.21
C SER A 35 4.94 24.50 -0.56
N GLU A 36 4.76 23.21 -0.74
CA GLU A 36 3.56 22.62 -1.29
C GLU A 36 2.65 22.08 -0.20
N HIS A 37 1.34 22.24 -0.39
CA HIS A 37 0.34 21.70 0.54
C HIS A 37 0.11 20.21 0.22
N TYR A 38 0.87 19.32 0.88
CA TYR A 38 0.65 17.88 0.74
C TYR A 38 -0.71 17.47 1.32
N TRP A 39 -1.08 17.99 2.48
CA TRP A 39 -2.38 17.75 3.08
C TRP A 39 -3.43 18.78 2.61
N ILE A 40 -4.58 18.30 2.10
CA ILE A 40 -5.77 19.13 1.82
C ILE A 40 -6.57 19.29 3.11
N ASP A 41 -6.78 20.55 3.56
CA ASP A 41 -7.52 20.85 4.79
C ASP A 41 -9.04 20.76 4.59
N GLN A 42 -9.49 19.57 4.20
CA GLN A 42 -10.87 19.14 4.07
C GLN A 42 -10.93 17.64 4.34
N VAL A 43 -12.13 17.10 4.57
CA VAL A 43 -12.36 15.66 4.79
C VAL A 43 -13.30 15.15 3.70
N VAL A 44 -13.03 13.95 3.19
CA VAL A 44 -13.95 13.25 2.31
C VAL A 44 -14.82 12.31 3.12
N GLY A 45 -16.12 12.58 3.16
CA GLY A 45 -17.11 11.64 3.69
C GLY A 45 -17.46 10.60 2.63
N MET A 46 -17.19 9.32 2.93
CA MET A 46 -17.60 8.18 2.10
C MET A 46 -18.93 7.62 2.60
N LYS A 47 -19.84 7.25 1.71
CA LYS A 47 -21.07 6.53 2.11
C LYS A 47 -20.77 5.24 2.85
N ARG A 48 -21.56 4.97 3.88
CA ARG A 48 -21.42 3.78 4.73
C ARG A 48 -21.49 2.47 3.92
N GLU A 49 -22.40 2.36 2.98
CA GLU A 49 -22.57 1.14 2.19
C GLU A 49 -21.33 0.85 1.35
N ILE A 50 -20.72 1.88 0.78
CA ILE A 50 -19.48 1.75 0.01
C ILE A 50 -18.30 1.35 0.93
N TYR A 51 -18.24 1.93 2.12
CA TYR A 51 -17.22 1.57 3.11
C TYR A 51 -17.36 0.09 3.55
N GLU A 52 -18.56 -0.35 3.89
CA GLU A 52 -18.83 -1.73 4.32
C GLU A 52 -18.52 -2.73 3.19
N GLU A 53 -18.90 -2.40 1.95
CA GLU A 53 -18.54 -3.21 0.77
C GLU A 53 -17.02 -3.24 0.55
N LEU A 54 -16.31 -2.10 0.72
CA LEU A 54 -14.87 -2.02 0.59
C LEU A 54 -14.14 -2.87 1.64
N GLU A 55 -14.59 -2.84 2.89
CA GLU A 55 -14.06 -3.73 3.93
C GLU A 55 -14.24 -5.21 3.58
N GLN A 56 -15.44 -5.59 3.14
CA GLN A 56 -15.74 -6.96 2.73
C GLN A 56 -14.87 -7.37 1.53
N ALA A 57 -14.79 -6.53 0.49
CA ALA A 57 -13.98 -6.76 -0.69
C ALA A 57 -12.50 -6.95 -0.32
N SER A 58 -11.97 -6.12 0.59
CA SER A 58 -10.58 -6.19 1.03
C SER A 58 -10.27 -7.51 1.76
N ARG A 59 -11.16 -7.97 2.65
CA ARG A 59 -11.00 -9.28 3.32
C ARG A 59 -11.04 -10.45 2.33
N GLN A 60 -11.96 -10.42 1.39
CA GLN A 60 -12.10 -11.48 0.38
C GLN A 60 -10.91 -11.49 -0.58
N LEU A 61 -10.49 -10.33 -1.08
CA LEU A 61 -9.31 -10.20 -1.95
C LEU A 61 -8.01 -10.60 -1.22
N TRP A 62 -7.89 -10.28 0.07
CA TRP A 62 -6.73 -10.69 0.87
C TRP A 62 -6.59 -12.21 0.90
N HIS A 63 -7.68 -12.93 1.16
CA HIS A 63 -7.70 -14.39 1.09
C HIS A 63 -7.34 -14.92 -0.29
N ILE A 64 -7.88 -14.34 -1.38
CA ILE A 64 -7.60 -14.73 -2.76
C ILE A 64 -6.11 -14.51 -3.10
N MET A 65 -5.54 -13.36 -2.72
CA MET A 65 -4.13 -13.05 -2.99
C MET A 65 -3.20 -13.97 -2.19
N ASP A 66 -3.49 -14.23 -0.90
CA ASP A 66 -2.75 -15.21 -0.07
C ASP A 66 -2.82 -16.62 -0.68
N LYS A 67 -4.00 -17.08 -1.07
CA LYS A 67 -4.20 -18.38 -1.73
C LYS A 67 -3.42 -18.50 -3.04
N THR A 68 -3.39 -17.44 -3.85
CA THR A 68 -2.62 -17.41 -5.10
C THR A 68 -1.12 -17.45 -4.82
N ALA A 69 -0.63 -16.66 -3.86
CA ALA A 69 0.78 -16.67 -3.48
C ALA A 69 1.23 -18.06 -3.00
N ARG A 70 0.41 -18.74 -2.19
CA ARG A 70 0.67 -20.14 -1.77
C ARG A 70 0.65 -21.12 -2.92
N TYR A 71 -0.26 -20.94 -3.89
CA TYR A 71 -0.28 -21.77 -5.09
C TYR A 71 0.97 -21.61 -5.94
N ILE A 72 1.53 -20.40 -6.00
CA ILE A 72 2.74 -20.08 -6.77
C ILE A 72 4.01 -20.58 -6.05
N HIS A 73 4.02 -20.62 -4.73
CA HIS A 73 5.18 -21.01 -3.92
C HIS A 73 5.81 -22.33 -4.40
N GLY A 74 7.14 -22.36 -4.54
CA GLY A 74 7.91 -23.51 -5.03
C GLY A 74 7.83 -23.75 -6.54
N LYS A 75 7.24 -22.85 -7.32
CA LYS A 75 7.10 -22.98 -8.77
C LYS A 75 7.88 -21.87 -9.48
N HIS A 76 9.14 -22.14 -9.81
CA HIS A 76 10.06 -21.17 -10.39
C HIS A 76 9.57 -20.56 -11.71
N ASP A 77 8.88 -21.35 -12.56
CA ASP A 77 8.26 -20.81 -13.78
C ASP A 77 7.21 -19.72 -13.47
N LEU A 78 6.48 -19.88 -12.36
CA LEU A 78 5.52 -18.87 -11.91
C LEU A 78 6.21 -17.71 -11.21
N TYR A 79 7.31 -17.93 -10.49
CA TYR A 79 8.14 -16.84 -9.96
C TYR A 79 8.65 -15.94 -11.07
N GLN A 80 9.17 -16.54 -12.15
CA GLN A 80 9.59 -15.81 -13.35
C GLN A 80 8.41 -15.04 -13.97
N LEU A 81 7.24 -15.69 -14.07
CA LEU A 81 6.04 -15.09 -14.67
C LEU A 81 5.57 -13.84 -13.92
N ILE A 82 5.66 -13.84 -12.58
CA ILE A 82 5.29 -12.71 -11.74
C ILE A 82 6.47 -11.78 -11.40
N GLY A 83 7.63 -11.97 -12.05
CA GLY A 83 8.78 -11.08 -11.98
C GLY A 83 9.60 -11.16 -10.70
N ILE A 84 9.49 -12.23 -9.91
CA ILE A 84 10.32 -12.38 -8.70
C ILE A 84 11.79 -12.49 -9.08
N PRO A 85 12.69 -11.65 -8.52
CA PRO A 85 14.12 -11.74 -8.79
C PRO A 85 14.69 -13.11 -8.43
N ALA A 86 15.52 -13.68 -9.32
CA ALA A 86 16.04 -15.05 -9.17
C ALA A 86 16.85 -15.26 -7.89
N ILE A 87 17.54 -14.23 -7.39
CA ILE A 87 18.30 -14.27 -6.13
C ILE A 87 17.42 -14.61 -4.92
N LEU A 88 16.11 -14.37 -4.98
CA LEU A 88 15.16 -14.60 -3.89
C LEU A 88 14.48 -15.98 -3.97
N TRP A 89 14.58 -16.71 -5.09
CA TRP A 89 13.82 -17.96 -5.29
C TRP A 89 14.16 -19.02 -4.24
N ASP A 90 15.46 -19.35 -4.11
CA ASP A 90 15.90 -20.32 -3.13
C ASP A 90 15.58 -19.86 -1.70
N LEU A 91 15.69 -18.57 -1.43
CA LEU A 91 15.37 -18.00 -0.13
C LEU A 91 13.88 -18.16 0.23
N ILE A 92 12.99 -17.90 -0.73
CA ILE A 92 11.53 -18.08 -0.56
C ILE A 92 11.20 -19.56 -0.33
N ASP A 93 11.86 -20.48 -1.04
CA ASP A 93 11.57 -21.92 -0.96
C ASP A 93 12.13 -22.58 0.30
N LEU A 94 13.27 -22.09 0.83
CA LEU A 94 13.93 -22.66 2.00
C LEU A 94 13.28 -22.22 3.33
N LEU A 95 12.70 -21.03 3.35
CA LEU A 95 12.07 -20.53 4.57
C LEU A 95 10.64 -21.06 4.72
N PRO A 96 10.18 -21.30 5.96
CA PRO A 96 8.82 -21.74 6.18
C PRO A 96 7.83 -20.65 5.74
N MET A 97 6.87 -21.03 4.89
CA MET A 97 5.79 -20.13 4.50
C MET A 97 5.02 -19.67 5.74
N PRO A 98 4.79 -18.37 5.94
CA PRO A 98 3.98 -17.87 7.05
C PRO A 98 2.57 -18.48 7.08
N ALA A 99 1.91 -18.43 8.23
CA ALA A 99 0.53 -18.89 8.37
C ALA A 99 -0.41 -18.22 7.37
N GLU A 100 -1.56 -18.85 7.12
CA GLU A 100 -2.58 -18.31 6.22
C GLU A 100 -3.03 -16.92 6.68
N GLY A 101 -3.16 -16.00 5.73
CA GLY A 101 -3.56 -14.62 5.97
C GLY A 101 -2.48 -13.69 6.51
N VAL A 102 -1.26 -14.19 6.82
CA VAL A 102 -0.18 -13.38 7.40
C VAL A 102 1.16 -13.51 6.65
N ILE A 103 1.13 -13.76 5.34
CA ILE A 103 2.32 -13.66 4.48
C ILE A 103 2.92 -12.24 4.60
N SER A 104 2.07 -11.22 4.64
CA SER A 104 2.42 -9.87 5.07
C SER A 104 1.57 -9.49 6.29
N ARG A 105 2.20 -8.86 7.29
CA ARG A 105 1.52 -8.35 8.48
C ARG A 105 1.13 -6.90 8.37
N TYR A 106 1.68 -6.20 7.38
CA TYR A 106 1.45 -4.80 7.14
C TYR A 106 1.42 -4.54 5.63
N ALA A 107 0.24 -4.23 5.12
CA ALA A 107 -0.02 -4.05 3.70
C ALA A 107 -1.10 -2.99 3.46
N ARG A 108 -1.26 -2.55 2.21
CA ARG A 108 -2.33 -1.65 1.78
C ARG A 108 -2.82 -2.04 0.39
N PHE A 109 -4.11 -2.27 0.27
CA PHE A 109 -4.78 -2.24 -1.02
C PHE A 109 -5.03 -0.81 -1.47
N ASP A 110 -4.86 -0.55 -2.75
CA ASP A 110 -5.22 0.71 -3.39
C ASP A 110 -6.36 0.45 -4.39
N TYR A 111 -7.46 1.21 -4.24
CA TYR A 111 -8.70 1.03 -4.98
C TYR A 111 -9.08 2.26 -5.78
N ALA A 112 -9.65 2.03 -6.96
CA ALA A 112 -10.55 2.96 -7.62
C ALA A 112 -11.99 2.67 -7.14
N ILE A 113 -12.69 3.72 -6.70
CA ILE A 113 -14.14 3.70 -6.57
C ILE A 113 -14.67 4.53 -7.73
N THR A 114 -15.40 3.89 -8.64
CA THR A 114 -15.88 4.54 -9.85
C THR A 114 -17.04 5.49 -9.56
N PRO A 115 -17.38 6.43 -10.47
CA PRO A 115 -18.51 7.35 -10.27
C PRO A 115 -19.87 6.66 -10.10
N ASP A 116 -20.00 5.42 -10.56
CA ASP A 116 -21.19 4.57 -10.36
C ASP A 116 -21.11 3.66 -9.11
N GLY A 117 -20.07 3.82 -8.27
CA GLY A 117 -19.91 3.15 -6.99
C GLY A 117 -19.26 1.77 -7.05
N LYS A 118 -18.77 1.33 -8.20
CA LYS A 118 -18.05 0.06 -8.28
C LYS A 118 -16.67 0.18 -7.66
N ILE A 119 -16.30 -0.83 -6.88
CA ILE A 119 -14.98 -0.93 -6.26
C ILE A 119 -14.08 -1.77 -7.16
N LYS A 120 -12.91 -1.25 -7.52
CA LYS A 120 -11.92 -1.96 -8.35
C LYS A 120 -10.52 -1.86 -7.73
N MET A 121 -9.91 -3.00 -7.45
CA MET A 121 -8.55 -3.09 -6.94
C MET A 121 -7.55 -2.68 -8.04
N LEU A 122 -6.76 -1.66 -7.74
CA LEU A 122 -5.69 -1.19 -8.62
C LEU A 122 -4.39 -1.94 -8.36
N GLU A 123 -4.04 -2.12 -7.08
CA GLU A 123 -2.83 -2.82 -6.64
C GLU A 123 -2.89 -3.23 -5.17
N LEU A 124 -1.95 -4.08 -4.77
CA LEU A 124 -1.66 -4.45 -3.40
C LEU A 124 -0.20 -4.11 -3.09
N ASN A 125 0.01 -3.24 -2.12
CA ASN A 125 1.31 -2.92 -1.55
C ASN A 125 1.48 -3.74 -0.26
N ALA A 126 2.23 -4.83 -0.33
CA ALA A 126 2.29 -5.84 0.74
C ALA A 126 3.66 -5.95 1.42
N ASP A 127 4.60 -5.09 1.05
CA ASP A 127 5.94 -5.11 1.60
C ASP A 127 6.22 -3.87 2.46
N THR A 128 6.16 -2.69 1.89
CA THR A 128 6.55 -1.43 2.53
C THR A 128 5.59 -0.29 2.21
N PRO A 129 4.26 -0.39 2.44
CA PRO A 129 3.37 0.72 2.17
C PRO A 129 3.62 1.89 3.14
N THR A 130 3.70 3.11 2.62
CA THR A 130 3.69 4.38 3.38
C THR A 130 2.27 4.90 3.60
N GLY A 131 2.12 6.12 4.14
CA GLY A 131 0.81 6.72 4.44
C GLY A 131 0.20 6.26 5.76
N TYR A 132 0.97 5.57 6.61
CA TYR A 132 0.50 5.06 7.90
C TYR A 132 0.21 6.18 8.90
N VAL A 133 1.06 7.21 8.95
CA VAL A 133 0.89 8.36 9.87
C VAL A 133 -0.35 9.15 9.48
N GLU A 134 -0.54 9.39 8.19
CA GLU A 134 -1.73 10.04 7.63
C GLU A 134 -3.01 9.30 8.01
N ALA A 135 -2.97 7.96 7.89
CA ALA A 135 -4.13 7.12 8.16
C ALA A 135 -4.39 6.92 9.66
N SER A 136 -3.35 6.61 10.47
CA SER A 136 -3.51 6.21 11.87
C SER A 136 -3.53 7.37 12.86
N ILE A 137 -2.91 8.50 12.51
CA ILE A 137 -2.76 9.68 13.39
C ILE A 137 -3.59 10.86 12.86
N ALA A 138 -3.32 11.29 11.62
CA ALA A 138 -3.95 12.50 11.09
C ALA A 138 -5.44 12.30 10.78
N THR A 139 -5.81 11.22 10.09
CA THR A 139 -7.21 10.97 9.67
C THR A 139 -8.19 10.92 10.86
N PRO A 140 -7.95 10.20 11.98
CA PRO A 140 -8.88 10.18 13.10
C PRO A 140 -9.11 11.58 13.70
N TRP A 141 -8.05 12.36 13.91
CA TRP A 141 -8.14 13.69 14.45
C TRP A 141 -8.85 14.67 13.52
N LEU A 142 -8.51 14.66 12.23
CA LEU A 142 -9.12 15.56 11.23
C LEU A 142 -10.60 15.22 10.98
N CYS A 143 -10.96 13.93 11.04
CA CYS A 143 -12.36 13.51 10.95
C CYS A 143 -13.15 13.98 12.19
N GLU A 144 -12.59 13.89 13.40
CA GLU A 144 -13.21 14.37 14.63
C GLU A 144 -13.46 15.89 14.55
N GLU A 145 -12.49 16.68 14.15
CA GLU A 145 -12.60 18.13 13.94
C GLU A 145 -13.69 18.49 12.92
N ALA A 146 -13.87 17.67 11.89
CA ALA A 146 -14.89 17.86 10.85
C ALA A 146 -16.26 17.28 11.23
N GLY A 147 -16.40 16.63 12.40
CA GLY A 147 -17.64 15.97 12.82
C GLY A 147 -17.99 14.72 12.00
N VAL A 148 -17.01 14.06 11.40
CA VAL A 148 -17.20 12.86 10.59
C VAL A 148 -16.61 11.64 11.31
N ARG A 149 -17.26 10.49 11.24
CA ARG A 149 -16.75 9.27 11.87
C ARG A 149 -15.52 8.74 11.14
N SER A 150 -14.40 8.59 11.83
CA SER A 150 -13.23 7.87 11.31
C SER A 150 -13.41 6.36 11.41
N SER A 151 -12.98 5.62 10.37
CA SER A 151 -12.88 4.16 10.40
C SER A 151 -11.53 3.66 10.94
N ASN A 152 -10.56 4.56 11.17
CA ASN A 152 -9.16 4.23 11.38
C ASN A 152 -8.77 3.99 12.85
N GLY A 153 -9.72 4.11 13.79
CA GLY A 153 -9.45 4.04 15.23
C GLY A 153 -8.83 2.71 15.72
N ARG A 154 -8.92 1.63 14.93
CA ARG A 154 -8.36 0.31 15.27
C ARG A 154 -6.91 0.09 14.79
N MET A 155 -6.35 0.99 13.97
CA MET A 155 -5.05 0.76 13.34
C MET A 155 -3.92 0.55 14.35
N ILE A 156 -3.90 1.32 15.43
CA ILE A 156 -2.87 1.23 16.47
C ILE A 156 -2.95 -0.12 17.19
N ASP A 157 -4.15 -0.55 17.59
CA ASP A 157 -4.35 -1.84 18.25
C ASP A 157 -3.98 -3.02 17.34
N LEU A 158 -4.29 -2.92 16.04
CA LEU A 158 -3.93 -3.93 15.07
C LEU A 158 -2.42 -4.02 14.86
N VAL A 159 -1.70 -2.89 14.85
CA VAL A 159 -0.24 -2.87 14.79
C VAL A 159 0.35 -3.49 16.05
N ALA A 160 -0.10 -3.11 17.24
CA ALA A 160 0.34 -3.71 18.49
C ALA A 160 0.16 -5.23 18.46
N SER A 161 -1.01 -5.71 18.06
CA SER A 161 -1.29 -7.15 17.93
C SER A 161 -0.42 -7.85 16.89
N ALA A 162 -0.13 -7.20 15.75
CA ALA A 162 0.69 -7.78 14.68
C ALA A 162 2.14 -8.02 15.12
N TRP A 163 2.68 -7.17 15.99
CA TRP A 163 4.06 -7.27 16.52
C TRP A 163 4.16 -7.97 17.89
N GLU A 164 3.05 -8.28 18.55
CA GLU A 164 3.04 -8.94 19.87
C GLU A 164 3.85 -10.25 19.92
N ILE A 165 3.93 -10.96 18.80
CA ILE A 165 4.69 -12.21 18.69
C ILE A 165 6.19 -12.00 18.52
N GLU A 166 6.65 -10.77 18.35
CA GLU A 166 8.08 -10.49 18.18
C GLU A 166 8.79 -10.49 19.54
N GLN A 167 10.08 -10.81 19.49
CA GLN A 167 10.90 -10.92 20.70
C GLN A 167 11.47 -9.55 21.11
N PRO A 168 11.85 -9.36 22.37
CA PRO A 168 12.40 -8.09 22.84
C PRO A 168 13.69 -7.61 22.13
N ASP A 169 14.40 -8.51 21.45
CA ASP A 169 15.59 -8.21 20.65
C ASP A 169 15.27 -7.81 19.20
N THR A 170 13.99 -7.60 18.87
CA THR A 170 13.57 -7.13 17.56
C THR A 170 14.04 -5.70 17.35
N VAL A 171 14.64 -5.45 16.19
CA VAL A 171 15.01 -4.11 15.74
C VAL A 171 13.93 -3.65 14.78
N ALA A 172 13.30 -2.56 15.11
CA ALA A 172 12.53 -1.85 14.10
C ALA A 172 13.46 -1.03 13.28
N CYS A 173 13.18 -0.95 12.09
CA CYS A 173 13.55 0.12 11.29
C CYS A 173 14.39 -0.14 10.17
N VAL A 174 14.30 0.45 9.20
CA VAL A 174 15.28 1.02 8.34
C VAL A 174 14.55 1.83 7.32
N ALA A 175 14.37 3.06 7.64
CA ALA A 175 14.06 4.07 6.66
C ALA A 175 15.37 4.64 6.12
N TYR A 176 15.33 5.23 4.96
CA TYR A 176 16.32 6.18 4.53
C TYR A 176 16.18 7.43 5.43
N GLY A 177 17.07 7.60 6.41
CA GLY A 177 16.90 8.53 7.54
C GLY A 177 16.67 9.99 7.18
N THR A 178 17.08 10.39 5.97
CA THR A 178 16.80 11.74 5.43
C THR A 178 15.44 11.85 4.76
N HIS A 179 14.74 10.74 4.48
CA HIS A 179 13.41 10.75 3.91
C HIS A 179 12.36 10.82 5.01
N GLN A 180 11.69 11.95 5.11
CA GLN A 180 10.85 12.30 6.26
C GLN A 180 9.60 11.41 6.40
N GLU A 181 8.97 11.04 5.28
CA GLU A 181 7.80 10.16 5.27
C GLU A 181 8.16 8.74 5.71
N ASP A 182 9.27 8.18 5.21
CA ASP A 182 9.73 6.84 5.57
C ASP A 182 10.12 6.77 7.05
N SER A 183 10.94 7.72 7.51
CA SER A 183 11.37 7.81 8.90
C SER A 183 10.18 7.96 9.86
N GLY A 184 9.26 8.87 9.55
CA GLY A 184 8.06 9.08 10.35
C GLY A 184 7.13 7.87 10.36
N THR A 185 7.01 7.15 9.24
CA THR A 185 6.24 5.91 9.16
C THR A 185 6.83 4.83 10.08
N ILE A 186 8.16 4.64 10.04
CA ILE A 186 8.86 3.68 10.91
C ILE A 186 8.73 4.07 12.38
N GLU A 187 8.93 5.35 12.72
CA GLU A 187 8.78 5.83 14.10
C GLU A 187 7.38 5.59 14.65
N ALA A 188 6.35 5.88 13.85
CA ALA A 188 4.97 5.65 14.25
C ALA A 188 4.66 4.16 14.43
N LEU A 189 5.08 3.30 13.50
CA LEU A 189 4.90 1.85 13.61
C LEU A 189 5.65 1.28 14.83
N ALA A 190 6.89 1.70 15.06
CA ALA A 190 7.68 1.32 16.23
C ALA A 190 6.96 1.72 17.54
N LYS A 191 6.50 2.97 17.63
CA LYS A 191 5.76 3.47 18.79
C LYS A 191 4.45 2.70 19.01
N HIS A 192 3.69 2.43 17.96
CA HIS A 192 2.39 1.77 18.05
C HIS A 192 2.50 0.25 18.27
N SER A 193 3.65 -0.36 17.96
CA SER A 193 3.89 -1.79 18.23
C SER A 193 3.90 -2.13 19.71
N GLY A 194 4.14 -1.15 20.60
CA GLY A 194 4.28 -1.34 22.05
C GLY A 194 5.58 -2.03 22.46
N LEU A 195 6.51 -2.26 21.51
CA LEU A 195 7.82 -2.87 21.79
C LEU A 195 8.89 -1.78 21.96
N GLU A 196 9.91 -2.07 22.76
CA GLU A 196 11.14 -1.26 22.76
C GLU A 196 11.94 -1.60 21.51
N LEU A 197 11.75 -0.80 20.45
CA LEU A 197 12.41 -1.00 19.18
C LEU A 197 13.53 0.02 18.98
N ARG A 198 14.67 -0.44 18.42
CA ARG A 198 15.74 0.47 17.98
C ARG A 198 15.42 0.98 16.58
N LEU A 199 15.63 2.26 16.35
CA LEU A 199 15.54 2.88 15.04
C LEU A 199 16.94 2.98 14.44
N GLU A 200 17.10 2.45 13.22
CA GLU A 200 18.40 2.39 12.53
C GLU A 200 18.26 2.99 11.11
N ASP A 201 19.26 3.67 10.63
CA ASP A 201 19.31 4.16 9.24
C ASP A 201 19.87 3.06 8.32
N CYS A 202 19.20 2.79 7.20
CA CYS A 202 19.64 1.78 6.23
C CYS A 202 21.04 2.05 5.68
N LEU A 203 21.44 3.31 5.58
CA LEU A 203 22.76 3.68 5.09
C LEU A 203 23.92 3.39 6.07
N GLU A 204 23.59 3.15 7.35
CA GLU A 204 24.57 2.80 8.37
C GLU A 204 24.71 1.30 8.59
N LEU A 205 23.89 0.49 7.91
CA LEU A 205 23.92 -0.96 8.04
C LEU A 205 25.01 -1.60 7.19
N TRP A 206 25.63 -2.65 7.74
CA TRP A 206 26.63 -3.43 7.04
C TRP A 206 26.63 -4.89 7.48
N VAL A 207 27.14 -5.79 6.65
CA VAL A 207 27.18 -7.23 6.92
C VAL A 207 28.62 -7.66 7.16
N ASP A 208 28.86 -8.34 8.27
CA ASP A 208 30.16 -8.92 8.62
C ASP A 208 30.01 -10.42 8.93
N ASN A 209 30.68 -11.27 8.16
CA ASN A 209 30.57 -12.73 8.26
C ASN A 209 29.12 -13.25 8.25
N GLY A 210 28.25 -12.64 7.44
CA GLY A 210 26.82 -12.97 7.32
C GLY A 210 25.92 -12.38 8.41
N ILE A 211 26.48 -11.63 9.35
CA ILE A 211 25.70 -10.99 10.42
C ILE A 211 25.47 -9.51 10.06
N LEU A 212 24.20 -9.10 9.97
CA LEU A 212 23.83 -7.69 9.80
C LEU A 212 24.14 -6.93 11.08
N LYS A 213 24.77 -5.77 10.95
CA LYS A 213 25.17 -4.88 12.05
C LYS A 213 24.74 -3.44 11.78
N ASN A 214 24.48 -2.69 12.87
CA ASN A 214 24.26 -1.25 12.80
C ASN A 214 25.59 -0.46 12.75
N GLY A 215 25.50 0.88 12.65
CA GLY A 215 26.67 1.77 12.63
C GLY A 215 27.61 1.66 13.84
N HIS A 216 27.13 1.13 14.96
CA HIS A 216 27.91 0.86 16.19
C HIS A 216 28.53 -0.54 16.22
N GLY A 217 28.29 -1.37 15.19
CA GLY A 217 28.78 -2.73 15.12
C GLY A 217 27.98 -3.76 15.94
N GLU A 218 26.80 -3.37 16.42
CA GLU A 218 25.89 -4.27 17.15
C GLU A 218 25.11 -5.15 16.18
N PRO A 219 24.92 -6.45 16.48
CA PRO A 219 24.20 -7.36 15.60
C PRO A 219 22.70 -7.07 15.55
N ILE A 220 22.12 -7.13 14.35
CA ILE A 220 20.70 -7.10 14.10
C ILE A 220 20.24 -8.50 13.70
N ARG A 221 19.34 -9.09 14.47
CA ARG A 221 18.84 -10.46 14.26
C ARG A 221 17.40 -10.49 13.76
N ARG A 222 16.62 -9.45 14.02
CA ARG A 222 15.24 -9.30 13.60
C ARG A 222 15.03 -7.87 13.16
N MET A 223 14.39 -7.68 12.04
CA MET A 223 14.26 -6.35 11.45
C MET A 223 12.92 -6.18 10.76
N PHE A 224 12.19 -5.13 11.11
CA PHE A 224 11.17 -4.54 10.27
C PHE A 224 11.82 -3.43 9.43
N ALA A 225 11.64 -3.45 8.12
CA ALA A 225 12.29 -2.48 7.23
C ALA A 225 11.34 -1.93 6.18
N LEU A 226 11.39 -0.63 5.94
CA LEU A 226 10.90 0.00 4.70
C LEU A 226 11.97 -0.12 3.60
N TYR A 227 12.43 -1.34 3.37
CA TYR A 227 13.37 -1.69 2.31
C TYR A 227 12.69 -2.67 1.36
N PRO A 228 12.41 -2.26 0.12
CA PRO A 228 11.76 -3.11 -0.86
C PRO A 228 12.64 -4.30 -1.26
N LYS A 229 12.12 -5.52 -1.09
CA LYS A 229 12.91 -6.75 -1.27
C LYS A 229 13.36 -7.00 -2.69
N GLU A 230 12.65 -6.46 -3.68
CA GLU A 230 13.06 -6.52 -5.08
C GLU A 230 14.41 -5.83 -5.35
N TRP A 231 14.77 -4.83 -4.53
CA TRP A 231 16.05 -4.14 -4.65
C TRP A 231 17.25 -4.99 -4.21
N MET A 232 17.04 -6.08 -3.46
CA MET A 232 18.12 -7.02 -3.11
C MET A 232 18.81 -7.61 -4.36
N ALA A 233 18.17 -7.58 -5.53
CA ALA A 233 18.75 -8.03 -6.79
C ALA A 233 19.63 -6.97 -7.48
N HIS A 234 19.58 -5.73 -7.01
CA HIS A 234 20.22 -4.58 -7.67
C HIS A 234 21.17 -3.82 -6.74
N ASP A 235 20.95 -3.83 -5.45
CA ASP A 235 21.75 -3.12 -4.47
C ASP A 235 23.04 -3.88 -4.10
N ASP A 236 24.13 -3.16 -3.88
CA ASP A 236 25.44 -3.72 -3.56
C ASP A 236 25.46 -4.63 -2.31
N GLY A 237 24.56 -4.43 -1.37
CA GLY A 237 24.44 -5.25 -0.14
C GLY A 237 23.44 -6.41 -0.23
N GLY A 238 22.70 -6.50 -1.34
CA GLY A 238 21.55 -7.39 -1.46
C GLY A 238 21.89 -8.88 -1.30
N GLU A 239 22.96 -9.35 -1.94
CA GLU A 239 23.42 -10.74 -1.80
C GLU A 239 23.84 -11.08 -0.37
N ALA A 240 24.52 -10.15 0.33
CA ALA A 240 24.95 -10.35 1.71
C ALA A 240 23.74 -10.41 2.66
N LEU A 241 22.73 -9.58 2.41
CA LEU A 241 21.46 -9.58 3.15
C LEU A 241 20.70 -10.89 2.92
N ALA A 242 20.57 -11.34 1.66
CA ALA A 242 19.95 -12.60 1.29
C ALA A 242 20.65 -13.78 1.99
N TYR A 243 21.97 -13.79 2.00
CA TYR A 243 22.77 -14.79 2.69
C TYR A 243 22.51 -14.80 4.22
N ALA A 244 22.44 -13.62 4.86
CA ALA A 244 22.13 -13.52 6.28
C ALA A 244 20.75 -14.11 6.61
N ILE A 245 19.76 -13.87 5.76
CA ILE A 245 18.40 -14.41 5.91
C ILE A 245 18.39 -15.92 5.69
N GLU A 246 19.03 -16.42 4.61
CA GLU A 246 19.14 -17.85 4.28
C GLU A 246 19.75 -18.66 5.44
N LYS A 247 20.80 -18.12 6.08
CA LYS A 247 21.48 -18.78 7.20
C LYS A 247 20.74 -18.63 8.54
N GLY A 248 19.59 -17.96 8.56
CA GLY A 248 18.84 -17.71 9.80
C GLY A 248 19.51 -16.74 10.77
N TYR A 249 20.47 -15.94 10.28
CA TYR A 249 21.12 -14.89 11.08
C TYR A 249 20.28 -13.63 11.17
N LEU A 250 19.38 -13.43 10.19
CA LEU A 250 18.44 -12.31 10.15
C LEU A 250 17.03 -12.82 9.85
N HIS A 251 16.05 -12.36 10.61
CA HIS A 251 14.63 -12.55 10.38
C HIS A 251 13.98 -11.23 9.96
N LEU A 252 13.33 -11.23 8.82
CA LEU A 252 12.61 -10.05 8.31
C LEU A 252 11.13 -10.05 8.66
N ILE A 253 10.62 -8.86 8.96
CA ILE A 253 9.21 -8.50 9.13
C ILE A 253 8.91 -7.35 8.14
N ASN A 254 8.04 -7.44 7.18
CA ASN A 254 7.37 -8.65 6.69
C ASN A 254 8.38 -9.72 6.22
N SER A 255 7.95 -10.98 6.21
CA SER A 255 8.82 -12.07 5.74
C SER A 255 9.20 -11.87 4.27
N VAL A 256 10.26 -12.58 3.81
CA VAL A 256 10.67 -12.54 2.39
C VAL A 256 9.53 -12.93 1.44
N HIS A 257 8.59 -13.76 1.89
CA HIS A 257 7.43 -14.20 1.09
C HIS A 257 6.47 -13.05 0.74
N SER A 258 6.52 -11.91 1.45
CA SER A 258 5.67 -10.76 1.13
C SER A 258 5.90 -10.22 -0.29
N ILE A 259 7.08 -10.47 -0.87
CA ILE A 259 7.37 -10.08 -2.25
C ILE A 259 6.43 -10.76 -3.27
N LEU A 260 5.92 -11.95 -2.96
CA LEU A 260 4.93 -12.62 -3.80
C LEU A 260 3.64 -11.80 -3.89
N LEU A 261 3.20 -11.23 -2.74
CA LEU A 261 2.03 -10.35 -2.68
C LEU A 261 2.29 -8.96 -3.26
N GLN A 262 3.54 -8.46 -3.13
CA GLN A 262 3.94 -7.14 -3.61
C GLN A 262 3.92 -7.04 -5.13
N SER A 263 4.25 -8.13 -5.83
CA SER A 263 4.30 -8.12 -7.29
C SER A 263 2.93 -7.92 -7.92
N LYS A 264 2.79 -6.90 -8.77
CA LYS A 264 1.60 -6.71 -9.62
C LYS A 264 1.41 -7.89 -10.61
N GLY A 265 2.48 -8.67 -10.86
CA GLY A 265 2.41 -9.93 -11.59
C GLY A 265 1.52 -10.97 -10.91
N LEU A 266 1.36 -10.93 -9.57
CA LEU A 266 0.43 -11.80 -8.85
C LEU A 266 -1.03 -11.52 -9.26
N GLN A 267 -1.38 -10.27 -9.54
CA GLN A 267 -2.73 -9.92 -10.04
C GLN A 267 -2.97 -10.54 -11.41
N ALA A 268 -1.96 -10.51 -12.30
CA ALA A 268 -2.04 -11.16 -13.60
C ALA A 268 -2.15 -12.69 -13.48
N ALA A 269 -1.40 -13.29 -12.55
CA ALA A 269 -1.49 -14.73 -12.27
C ALA A 269 -2.87 -15.10 -11.68
N THR A 270 -3.40 -14.33 -10.74
CA THR A 270 -4.74 -14.52 -10.16
C THR A 270 -5.80 -14.47 -11.25
N TRP A 271 -5.75 -13.44 -12.11
CA TRP A 271 -6.70 -13.30 -13.22
C TRP A 271 -6.60 -14.46 -14.21
N GLY A 272 -5.37 -14.89 -14.59
CA GLY A 272 -5.17 -16.04 -15.47
C GLY A 272 -5.70 -17.36 -14.88
N LEU A 273 -5.48 -17.61 -13.58
CA LEU A 273 -6.02 -18.79 -12.89
C LEU A 273 -7.56 -18.76 -12.82
N TYR A 274 -8.15 -17.57 -12.64
CA TYR A 274 -9.59 -17.37 -12.72
C TYR A 274 -10.14 -17.71 -14.11
N GLU A 275 -9.55 -17.20 -15.19
CA GLU A 275 -9.96 -17.49 -16.57
C GLU A 275 -9.83 -18.97 -16.93
N LEU A 276 -8.80 -19.63 -16.44
CA LEU A 276 -8.58 -21.06 -16.63
C LEU A 276 -9.56 -21.95 -15.84
N GLY A 277 -10.32 -21.36 -14.90
CA GLY A 277 -11.25 -22.10 -14.06
C GLY A 277 -10.57 -23.01 -13.03
N VAL A 278 -9.35 -22.67 -12.61
CA VAL A 278 -8.57 -23.43 -11.62
C VAL A 278 -8.40 -22.63 -10.33
N LEU A 279 -8.13 -23.33 -9.23
CA LEU A 279 -7.82 -22.80 -7.89
C LEU A 279 -9.02 -22.22 -7.13
N PHE A 280 -9.92 -21.47 -7.77
CA PHE A 280 -10.96 -20.68 -7.11
C PHE A 280 -12.34 -21.36 -7.16
N GLY A 281 -13.05 -21.36 -6.02
CA GLY A 281 -14.45 -21.74 -5.92
C GLY A 281 -15.38 -20.61 -6.42
N ASP A 282 -16.70 -20.89 -6.45
CA ASP A 282 -17.68 -19.96 -7.05
C ASP A 282 -17.67 -18.58 -6.38
N GLU A 283 -17.68 -18.50 -5.05
CA GLU A 283 -17.66 -17.23 -4.30
C GLU A 283 -16.37 -16.42 -4.55
N GLU A 284 -15.21 -17.11 -4.63
CA GLU A 284 -13.93 -16.46 -4.95
C GLU A 284 -13.91 -15.93 -6.39
N ARG A 285 -14.51 -16.68 -7.31
CA ARG A 285 -14.63 -16.27 -8.72
C ARG A 285 -15.52 -15.04 -8.87
N GLU A 286 -16.67 -14.97 -8.15
CA GLU A 286 -17.54 -13.79 -8.10
C GLU A 286 -16.76 -12.58 -7.53
N THR A 287 -15.97 -12.78 -6.49
CA THR A 287 -15.13 -11.73 -5.89
C THR A 287 -14.08 -11.20 -6.89
N ILE A 288 -13.38 -12.10 -7.60
CA ILE A 288 -12.40 -11.73 -8.62
C ILE A 288 -13.06 -10.92 -9.73
N GLU A 289 -14.16 -11.39 -10.27
CA GLU A 289 -14.90 -10.71 -11.34
C GLU A 289 -15.41 -9.34 -10.90
N ARG A 290 -15.92 -9.26 -9.68
CA ARG A 290 -16.51 -8.02 -9.15
C ARG A 290 -15.45 -6.96 -8.83
N TYR A 291 -14.34 -7.32 -8.19
CA TYR A 291 -13.42 -6.36 -7.59
C TYR A 291 -12.05 -6.27 -8.27
N MET A 292 -11.59 -7.29 -8.99
CA MET A 292 -10.35 -7.19 -9.75
C MET A 292 -10.58 -6.58 -11.13
N LEU A 293 -9.50 -6.15 -11.74
CA LEU A 293 -9.44 -5.73 -13.13
C LEU A 293 -8.72 -6.80 -13.95
N PRO A 294 -9.18 -7.14 -15.18
CA PRO A 294 -8.42 -7.96 -16.10
C PRO A 294 -6.98 -7.47 -16.17
N THR A 295 -6.02 -8.34 -15.85
CA THR A 295 -4.59 -8.01 -15.81
C THR A 295 -3.79 -9.12 -16.47
N TYR A 296 -2.84 -8.77 -17.35
CA TYR A 296 -2.06 -9.72 -18.14
C TYR A 296 -0.59 -9.28 -18.23
N ASN A 297 0.28 -10.23 -18.54
CA ASN A 297 1.71 -9.96 -18.80
C ASN A 297 1.99 -9.53 -20.26
N LYS A 298 0.94 -9.33 -21.05
CA LYS A 298 1.02 -8.90 -22.46
C LYS A 298 -0.11 -7.91 -22.75
N PRO A 299 0.08 -6.95 -23.68
CA PRO A 299 -0.95 -5.99 -24.06
C PRO A 299 -1.97 -6.67 -24.99
N VAL A 300 -2.98 -7.31 -24.39
CA VAL A 300 -4.03 -8.07 -25.11
C VAL A 300 -5.35 -7.32 -25.21
N PHE A 301 -5.40 -6.06 -24.81
CA PHE A 301 -6.64 -5.28 -24.74
C PHE A 301 -7.02 -4.68 -26.09
N ASP A 302 -8.30 -4.88 -26.46
CA ASP A 302 -9.01 -4.03 -27.42
C ASP A 302 -9.66 -2.89 -26.64
N GLY A 303 -9.03 -1.72 -26.57
CA GLY A 303 -9.47 -0.57 -25.80
C GLY A 303 -8.43 -0.06 -24.82
N ASP A 304 -8.84 0.85 -23.98
CA ASP A 304 -7.98 1.53 -23.03
C ASP A 304 -7.44 0.61 -21.92
N PHE A 305 -6.18 0.79 -21.60
CA PHE A 305 -5.47 0.01 -20.59
C PHE A 305 -4.37 0.84 -19.91
N VAL A 306 -3.85 0.30 -18.84
CA VAL A 306 -2.72 0.86 -18.09
C VAL A 306 -1.59 -0.15 -18.09
N SER A 307 -0.36 0.26 -18.38
CA SER A 307 0.84 -0.54 -18.12
C SER A 307 1.50 -0.09 -16.83
N LYS A 308 2.01 -1.06 -16.06
CA LYS A 308 2.65 -0.83 -14.77
C LYS A 308 3.85 -1.74 -14.62
N SER A 309 4.99 -1.26 -14.11
CA SER A 309 6.06 -2.14 -13.65
C SER A 309 5.54 -3.05 -12.53
N MET A 310 5.96 -4.33 -12.51
CA MET A 310 5.52 -5.30 -11.48
C MET A 310 5.87 -4.85 -10.07
N PHE A 311 6.94 -4.06 -9.91
CA PHE A 311 7.41 -3.50 -8.65
C PHE A 311 7.45 -1.96 -8.64
N GLY A 312 6.72 -1.30 -9.57
CA GLY A 312 6.60 0.16 -9.59
C GLY A 312 5.93 0.70 -8.32
N ARG A 313 6.38 1.86 -7.86
CA ARG A 313 5.90 2.56 -6.65
C ARG A 313 5.55 4.00 -7.01
N GLU A 314 4.70 4.64 -6.22
CA GLU A 314 4.39 6.08 -6.30
C GLU A 314 3.98 6.57 -7.71
N GLY A 315 3.24 5.74 -8.44
CA GLY A 315 2.88 6.04 -9.83
C GLY A 315 4.00 5.80 -10.85
N GLY A 316 5.23 5.56 -10.40
CA GLY A 316 6.37 5.35 -11.27
C GLY A 316 6.18 4.19 -12.24
N SER A 317 6.55 4.39 -13.50
CA SER A 317 6.35 3.46 -14.63
C SER A 317 4.89 3.21 -15.01
N VAL A 318 3.94 4.00 -14.51
CA VAL A 318 2.53 3.90 -14.91
C VAL A 318 2.31 4.68 -16.20
N LYS A 319 1.74 3.99 -17.20
CA LYS A 319 1.39 4.57 -18.51
C LYS A 319 -0.06 4.23 -18.84
N ILE A 320 -0.85 5.24 -19.17
CA ILE A 320 -2.26 5.11 -19.58
C ILE A 320 -2.33 5.19 -21.10
N PHE A 321 -2.99 4.22 -21.70
CA PHE A 321 -3.21 4.14 -23.15
C PHE A 321 -4.69 4.29 -23.47
N ASP A 322 -4.98 5.02 -24.55
CA ASP A 322 -6.34 5.22 -25.05
C ASP A 322 -6.88 3.99 -25.80
N GLN A 323 -8.12 4.09 -26.29
CA GLN A 323 -8.78 3.04 -27.08
C GLN A 323 -8.07 2.70 -28.39
N GLY A 324 -7.21 3.59 -28.89
CA GLY A 324 -6.37 3.38 -30.07
C GLY A 324 -5.00 2.77 -29.75
N GLY A 325 -4.71 2.51 -28.48
CA GLY A 325 -3.40 2.04 -28.01
C GLY A 325 -2.32 3.13 -28.04
N GLN A 326 -2.72 4.42 -28.11
CA GLN A 326 -1.78 5.53 -28.04
C GLN A 326 -1.58 5.96 -26.58
N LEU A 327 -0.35 6.33 -26.23
CA LEU A 327 -0.01 6.86 -24.92
C LEU A 327 -0.76 8.16 -24.66
N GLU A 328 -1.62 8.17 -23.64
CA GLU A 328 -2.40 9.35 -23.23
C GLU A 328 -1.70 10.12 -22.11
N VAL A 329 -1.27 9.38 -21.07
CA VAL A 329 -0.62 9.94 -19.87
C VAL A 329 0.46 8.99 -19.41
N GLU A 330 1.60 9.52 -18.97
CA GLU A 330 2.61 8.80 -18.20
C GLU A 330 3.06 9.63 -16.99
N ASP A 331 3.42 8.95 -15.92
CA ASP A 331 4.05 9.60 -14.80
C ASP A 331 5.49 10.03 -15.18
N GLN A 332 5.86 11.26 -14.81
CA GLN A 332 7.18 11.85 -15.09
C GLN A 332 7.94 12.21 -13.81
N GLU A 333 7.35 12.00 -12.64
CA GLU A 333 7.87 12.47 -11.36
C GLU A 333 8.61 11.37 -10.61
N ALA A 334 8.09 10.13 -10.68
CA ALA A 334 8.66 9.00 -9.97
C ALA A 334 9.71 8.25 -10.81
N TYR A 335 10.53 7.45 -10.14
CA TYR A 335 11.57 6.64 -10.76
C TYR A 335 10.96 5.54 -11.66
N ASP A 336 11.31 5.53 -12.95
CA ASP A 336 10.86 4.49 -13.89
C ASP A 336 11.63 3.19 -13.69
N THR A 337 10.96 2.18 -13.14
CA THR A 337 11.50 0.84 -12.90
C THR A 337 11.20 -0.15 -14.02
N SER A 338 10.56 0.27 -15.13
CA SER A 338 10.18 -0.63 -16.24
C SER A 338 11.37 -1.20 -17.02
N GLU A 339 12.56 -0.60 -16.90
CA GLU A 339 13.80 -1.16 -17.43
C GLU A 339 14.40 -2.26 -16.54
N LEU A 340 14.08 -2.26 -15.24
CA LEU A 340 14.61 -3.21 -14.25
C LEU A 340 13.68 -4.40 -14.03
N PHE A 341 12.37 -4.19 -14.10
CA PHE A 341 11.37 -5.20 -13.80
C PHE A 341 10.37 -5.37 -14.95
N PRO A 342 9.81 -6.58 -15.13
CA PRO A 342 8.75 -6.82 -16.11
C PRO A 342 7.51 -5.94 -15.85
N VAL A 343 6.67 -5.83 -16.88
CA VAL A 343 5.48 -4.97 -16.90
C VAL A 343 4.21 -5.80 -16.96
N VAL A 344 3.17 -5.37 -16.28
CA VAL A 344 1.81 -5.88 -16.45
C VAL A 344 0.94 -4.86 -17.18
N TYR A 345 -0.11 -5.35 -17.83
CA TYR A 345 -1.12 -4.58 -18.53
C TYR A 345 -2.47 -4.85 -17.87
N GLN A 346 -3.13 -3.79 -17.39
CA GLN A 346 -4.38 -3.87 -16.64
C GLN A 346 -5.45 -3.08 -17.37
N ARG A 347 -6.69 -3.59 -17.43
CA ARG A 347 -7.84 -2.83 -17.92
C ARG A 347 -7.94 -1.50 -17.17
N ARG A 348 -8.06 -0.38 -17.92
CA ARG A 348 -8.29 0.92 -17.32
C ARG A 348 -9.65 0.95 -16.60
N THR A 349 -9.70 1.65 -15.49
CA THR A 349 -10.93 1.98 -14.78
C THR A 349 -10.93 3.46 -14.42
N GLU A 350 -12.12 4.03 -14.24
CA GLU A 350 -12.28 5.43 -13.87
C GLU A 350 -12.23 5.58 -12.34
N LEU A 351 -11.53 6.61 -11.85
CA LEU A 351 -11.58 7.04 -10.47
C LEU A 351 -12.65 8.12 -10.30
N SER A 352 -13.38 8.09 -9.19
CA SER A 352 -14.25 9.21 -8.81
C SER A 352 -13.45 10.49 -8.68
N ARG A 353 -14.08 11.60 -9.05
CA ARG A 353 -13.53 12.94 -8.88
C ARG A 353 -14.17 13.61 -7.67
N ILE A 354 -13.38 14.39 -6.98
CA ILE A 354 -13.81 15.24 -5.87
C ILE A 354 -13.44 16.68 -6.14
N HIS A 355 -14.30 17.59 -5.72
CA HIS A 355 -14.04 19.04 -5.82
C HIS A 355 -13.53 19.53 -4.45
N THR A 356 -12.27 19.92 -4.41
CA THR A 356 -11.59 20.42 -3.21
C THR A 356 -11.12 21.85 -3.40
N THR A 357 -10.56 22.44 -2.35
CA THR A 357 -9.90 23.76 -2.45
C THR A 357 -8.65 23.75 -3.34
N ALA A 358 -8.06 22.58 -3.58
CA ALA A 358 -6.97 22.40 -4.54
C ALA A 358 -7.46 22.17 -5.99
N GLY A 359 -8.79 22.15 -6.22
CA GLY A 359 -9.40 21.93 -7.51
C GLY A 359 -10.16 20.62 -7.63
N GLU A 360 -10.47 20.23 -8.87
CA GLU A 360 -11.05 18.92 -9.18
C GLU A 360 -9.94 17.88 -9.29
N LEU A 361 -10.00 16.84 -8.46
CA LEU A 361 -8.98 15.81 -8.33
C LEU A 361 -9.60 14.41 -8.41
N HIS A 362 -8.83 13.45 -8.94
CA HIS A 362 -9.17 12.03 -8.87
C HIS A 362 -8.84 11.50 -7.48
N LEU A 363 -9.74 10.68 -6.92
CA LEU A 363 -9.57 10.10 -5.57
C LEU A 363 -9.20 8.62 -5.66
N LEU A 364 -8.04 8.28 -5.13
CA LEU A 364 -7.64 6.91 -4.83
C LEU A 364 -7.94 6.63 -3.35
N VAL A 365 -8.47 5.44 -3.08
CA VAL A 365 -8.78 4.98 -1.72
C VAL A 365 -7.88 3.82 -1.34
N GLY A 366 -6.99 4.03 -0.38
CA GLY A 366 -6.18 2.97 0.25
C GLY A 366 -6.95 2.32 1.40
N MET A 367 -6.86 0.98 1.53
CA MET A 367 -7.33 0.22 2.69
C MET A 367 -6.16 -0.55 3.29
N PHE A 368 -5.73 -0.19 4.49
CA PHE A 368 -4.70 -0.93 5.21
C PHE A 368 -5.19 -2.31 5.63
N MET A 369 -4.33 -3.30 5.38
CA MET A 369 -4.46 -4.67 5.88
C MET A 369 -3.37 -4.89 6.92
N ILE A 370 -3.75 -5.05 8.17
CA ILE A 370 -2.80 -5.23 9.27
C ILE A 370 -3.10 -6.56 9.94
N ASN A 371 -2.13 -7.47 9.91
CA ASN A 371 -2.27 -8.83 10.42
C ASN A 371 -3.48 -9.60 9.83
N GLY A 372 -3.79 -9.36 8.55
CA GLY A 372 -4.91 -9.97 7.83
C GLY A 372 -6.28 -9.30 8.06
N GLU A 373 -6.34 -8.24 8.88
CA GLU A 373 -7.55 -7.49 9.19
C GLU A 373 -7.58 -6.13 8.49
N THR A 374 -8.78 -5.65 8.16
CA THR A 374 -8.95 -4.27 7.66
C THR A 374 -8.68 -3.26 8.77
N GLY A 375 -7.73 -2.36 8.55
CA GLY A 375 -7.25 -1.41 9.57
C GLY A 375 -7.87 -0.03 9.46
N GLY A 376 -7.80 0.58 8.28
CA GLY A 376 -8.25 1.96 8.07
C GLY A 376 -8.02 2.44 6.65
N LEU A 377 -8.56 3.62 6.36
CA LEU A 377 -8.54 4.25 5.04
C LEU A 377 -7.40 5.27 4.90
N LEU A 378 -6.86 5.35 3.69
CA LEU A 378 -5.99 6.43 3.22
C LEU A 378 -6.59 7.05 1.97
N GLY A 379 -6.77 8.36 1.95
CA GLY A 379 -7.17 9.09 0.75
C GLY A 379 -5.97 9.74 0.07
N ARG A 380 -5.80 9.48 -1.24
CA ARG A 380 -4.86 10.19 -2.09
C ARG A 380 -5.62 10.86 -3.24
N ALA A 381 -5.41 12.16 -3.42
CA ALA A 381 -6.13 12.94 -4.42
C ALA A 381 -5.15 13.66 -5.36
N GLY A 382 -5.34 13.50 -6.67
CA GLY A 382 -4.42 14.06 -7.65
C GLY A 382 -4.87 13.93 -9.09
N GLY A 383 -3.92 13.80 -10.00
CA GLY A 383 -4.16 13.55 -11.41
C GLY A 383 -4.73 12.16 -11.71
N PRO A 384 -4.86 11.79 -12.99
CA PRO A 384 -5.34 10.46 -13.39
C PRO A 384 -4.38 9.33 -13.00
N ILE A 385 -3.11 9.63 -12.77
CA ILE A 385 -2.13 8.77 -12.12
C ILE A 385 -1.85 9.35 -10.74
N THR A 386 -1.98 8.52 -9.69
CA THR A 386 -1.64 8.92 -8.32
C THR A 386 -0.13 8.77 -8.14
N GLY A 387 0.59 9.86 -8.20
CA GLY A 387 2.05 9.98 -8.08
C GLY A 387 2.50 10.71 -6.82
N ASN A 388 3.77 11.11 -6.77
CA ASN A 388 4.37 11.82 -5.64
C ASN A 388 3.70 13.19 -5.36
N SER A 389 3.29 13.90 -6.41
CA SER A 389 2.56 15.17 -6.29
C SER A 389 1.11 15.03 -5.80
N SER A 390 0.60 13.81 -5.62
CA SER A 390 -0.76 13.60 -5.13
C SER A 390 -0.88 13.96 -3.66
N HIS A 391 -1.94 14.71 -3.35
CA HIS A 391 -2.24 15.18 -1.99
C HIS A 391 -2.75 14.05 -1.09
N PHE A 392 -2.50 14.16 0.20
CA PHE A 392 -3.25 13.45 1.23
C PHE A 392 -4.56 14.17 1.52
N ILE A 393 -5.66 13.42 1.61
CA ILE A 393 -6.96 13.89 2.09
C ILE A 393 -7.58 12.83 3.02
N PRO A 394 -7.98 13.19 4.25
CA PRO A 394 -8.62 12.26 5.18
C PRO A 394 -9.94 11.74 4.62
N ILE A 395 -10.23 10.44 4.84
CA ILE A 395 -11.51 9.83 4.50
C ILE A 395 -12.20 9.37 5.78
N GLY A 396 -13.41 9.88 6.02
CA GLY A 396 -14.32 9.41 7.05
C GLY A 396 -15.56 8.72 6.46
N VAL A 397 -16.40 8.14 7.32
CA VAL A 397 -17.61 7.42 6.95
C VAL A 397 -18.83 8.24 7.36
N LEU A 398 -19.72 8.51 6.41
CA LEU A 398 -20.97 9.23 6.65
C LEU A 398 -21.95 8.36 7.45
N GLU A 399 -22.59 8.92 8.47
CA GLU A 399 -23.71 8.29 9.16
C GLU A 399 -24.99 8.47 8.35
N GLN A 400 -25.91 7.49 8.42
CA GLN A 400 -27.15 7.50 7.61
C GLN A 400 -28.02 8.76 7.79
N ASP A 401 -27.93 9.43 8.95
CA ASP A 401 -28.70 10.65 9.24
C ASP A 401 -28.11 11.91 8.57
N GLU A 402 -26.85 11.90 8.18
CA GLU A 402 -26.20 13.01 7.48
C GLU A 402 -26.53 13.06 5.99
N GLU A 403 -27.00 11.95 5.41
CA GLU A 403 -27.52 11.89 4.05
C GLU A 403 -28.83 12.67 3.89
N ILE A 404 -29.61 12.80 4.95
CA ILE A 404 -30.96 13.41 4.94
C ILE A 404 -30.92 14.93 5.15
N ASN A 405 -29.92 15.47 5.84
CA ASN A 405 -29.84 16.88 6.22
C ASN A 405 -29.13 17.80 5.23
N GLY A 406 -28.76 17.34 4.06
CA GLY A 406 -28.23 18.14 2.94
C GLY A 406 -29.31 18.99 2.21
N ARG A 407 -30.47 19.23 2.81
CA ARG A 407 -31.50 20.13 2.29
C ARG A 407 -31.70 21.30 3.24
N HIS A 408 -30.81 22.30 3.12
CA HIS A 408 -31.21 23.71 3.41
C HIS A 408 -30.24 24.64 2.69
#